data_7e536369a40644aa138efe6ac8b3f28c
#
_entry.id   7e536369a40644aa138efe6ac8b3f28c
#
_cell.length_a   1.000
_cell.length_b   1.000
_cell.length_c   1.000
_cell.angle_alpha   90.00
_cell.angle_beta   90.00
_cell.angle_gamma   90.00
#
_symmetry.space_group_name_H-M   'P 1'
#
loop_
_entity.id
_entity.type
_entity.pdbx_description
1 polymer ?
#
loop_
_entity_poly.entity_id
_entity_poly.type
_entity_poly.pdbx_seq_one_letter_code
_entity_poly.pdbx_strand_id
1 'polypeptide(L)'
;MWNRAAAAACLALAACRAQPSEPQFPAAHRDVAPTVSDTFSTEDARDRVGEAEQVMELAGVKPGMSVADVGAGEGYYTVRLARVVGPRGRVLAEDIVPEVRDELSDRVQRERLDNVAVKLGTADNPMLPTTSFDRLFLVHMYHEVQSPYAFLWHLRDGVKPDGLIVVVEANRPVKQHGMPANVLRCEFAALGMQPVKAAMLSSGENYLKAFRIAAPRPSPDKIQTC
;
A
#
# COMPACT_ATOMS: atom_id res chain seq x y z
N MET A 1 8.70 -30.67 -73.51
CA MET A 1 7.85 -30.87 -72.32
C MET A 1 8.25 -29.89 -71.24
N TRP A 2 7.52 -28.80 -71.07
CA TRP A 2 7.83 -27.72 -70.12
C TRP A 2 6.93 -27.89 -68.88
N ASN A 3 7.54 -28.13 -67.74
CA ASN A 3 6.85 -28.18 -66.44
C ASN A 3 6.79 -26.76 -65.87
N ARG A 4 5.61 -26.23 -65.71
CA ARG A 4 5.31 -24.96 -65.00
C ARG A 4 5.06 -25.32 -63.52
N ALA A 5 5.99 -24.97 -62.64
CA ALA A 5 5.79 -24.97 -61.22
C ALA A 5 5.06 -23.67 -60.81
N ALA A 6 3.86 -23.83 -60.28
CA ALA A 6 3.08 -22.71 -59.67
C ALA A 6 3.58 -22.51 -58.23
N ALA A 7 4.15 -21.34 -57.96
CA ALA A 7 4.48 -20.92 -56.60
C ALA A 7 3.23 -20.32 -55.93
N ALA A 8 2.75 -20.97 -54.91
CA ALA A 8 1.68 -20.43 -54.05
C ALA A 8 2.30 -19.50 -53.01
N ALA A 9 2.01 -18.21 -53.10
CA ALA A 9 2.40 -17.22 -52.11
C ALA A 9 1.38 -17.25 -50.94
N CYS A 10 1.79 -17.76 -49.80
CA CYS A 10 1.02 -17.61 -48.55
C CYS A 10 1.19 -16.19 -48.02
N LEU A 11 0.17 -15.36 -48.14
CA LEU A 11 0.08 -14.09 -47.42
C LEU A 11 -0.24 -14.40 -45.93
N ALA A 12 0.74 -14.27 -45.05
CA ALA A 12 0.53 -14.26 -43.61
C ALA A 12 -0.05 -12.90 -43.20
N LEU A 13 -1.32 -12.83 -42.90
CA LEU A 13 -1.98 -11.69 -42.27
C LEU A 13 -1.50 -11.62 -40.80
N ALA A 14 -0.54 -10.75 -40.52
CA ALA A 14 -0.16 -10.39 -39.17
C ALA A 14 -1.31 -9.56 -38.54
N ALA A 15 -2.16 -10.23 -37.78
CA ALA A 15 -3.15 -9.56 -36.95
C ALA A 15 -2.41 -8.80 -35.83
N CYS A 16 -2.23 -7.49 -35.97
CA CYS A 16 -1.84 -6.61 -34.86
C CYS A 16 -2.91 -6.73 -33.77
N ARG A 17 -2.68 -7.53 -32.74
CA ARG A 17 -3.43 -7.46 -31.52
C ARG A 17 -3.08 -6.13 -30.85
N ALA A 18 -4.02 -5.17 -30.83
CA ALA A 18 -3.89 -4.00 -29.98
C ALA A 18 -3.67 -4.48 -28.54
N GLN A 19 -2.57 -4.08 -27.92
CA GLN A 19 -2.39 -4.29 -26.49
C GLN A 19 -3.49 -3.53 -25.77
N PRO A 20 -4.14 -4.12 -24.74
CA PRO A 20 -5.09 -3.40 -23.92
C PRO A 20 -4.38 -2.14 -23.39
N SER A 21 -4.98 -0.97 -23.61
CA SER A 21 -4.47 0.27 -22.99
C SER A 21 -4.50 0.11 -21.48
N GLU A 22 -3.44 0.51 -20.80
CA GLU A 22 -3.43 0.53 -19.34
C GLU A 22 -4.62 1.37 -18.83
N PRO A 23 -5.27 0.96 -17.73
CA PRO A 23 -6.40 1.68 -17.19
C PRO A 23 -5.97 3.10 -16.80
N GLN A 24 -6.70 4.11 -17.26
CA GLN A 24 -6.44 5.49 -16.91
C GLN A 24 -7.19 5.84 -15.62
N PHE A 25 -6.46 6.29 -14.61
CA PHE A 25 -7.01 6.72 -13.34
C PHE A 25 -7.09 8.25 -13.27
N PRO A 26 -8.09 8.82 -12.57
CA PRO A 26 -8.14 10.26 -12.36
C PRO A 26 -6.99 10.75 -11.50
N ALA A 27 -6.58 11.99 -11.73
CA ALA A 27 -5.55 12.65 -10.91
C ALA A 27 -6.07 13.01 -9.51
N ALA A 28 -5.17 13.13 -8.55
CA ALA A 28 -5.49 13.70 -7.25
C ALA A 28 -5.81 15.20 -7.38
N HIS A 29 -6.81 15.69 -6.62
CA HIS A 29 -7.14 17.12 -6.52
C HIS A 29 -6.57 17.74 -5.23
N ARG A 30 -5.53 17.17 -4.67
CA ARG A 30 -4.81 17.66 -3.50
C ARG A 30 -3.33 17.83 -3.79
N ASP A 31 -2.65 18.59 -2.96
CA ASP A 31 -1.19 18.57 -2.92
C ASP A 31 -0.67 17.16 -2.64
N VAL A 32 0.56 16.91 -3.05
CA VAL A 32 1.30 15.68 -2.75
C VAL A 32 2.61 16.10 -2.11
N ALA A 33 2.95 15.52 -0.97
CA ALA A 33 4.24 15.74 -0.36
C ALA A 33 5.34 15.00 -1.14
N PRO A 34 6.57 15.53 -1.20
CA PRO A 34 7.68 14.79 -1.78
C PRO A 34 7.93 13.52 -0.97
N THR A 35 8.29 12.44 -1.65
CA THR A 35 8.74 11.23 -0.99
C THR A 35 10.05 11.51 -0.31
N VAL A 36 10.08 11.35 1.00
CA VAL A 36 11.29 11.51 1.80
C VAL A 36 11.60 10.21 2.50
N SER A 37 12.81 9.72 2.27
CA SER A 37 13.34 8.56 3.00
C SER A 37 13.81 8.92 4.41
N ASP A 38 13.90 10.23 4.72
CA ASP A 38 14.39 10.69 6.01
C ASP A 38 13.27 10.68 7.07
N THR A 39 13.58 10.09 8.16
CA THR A 39 12.75 9.95 9.35
C THR A 39 12.44 11.31 9.96
N PHE A 40 11.20 11.77 9.89
CA PHE A 40 10.73 12.94 10.65
C PHE A 40 10.79 12.72 12.16
N SER A 41 10.88 11.50 12.62
CA SER A 41 11.06 11.14 14.02
C SER A 41 11.88 9.85 14.15
N THR A 42 12.81 9.82 15.08
CA THR A 42 13.57 8.61 15.38
C THR A 42 12.68 7.51 15.95
N GLU A 43 13.07 6.24 15.79
CA GLU A 43 12.37 5.11 16.42
C GLU A 43 12.19 5.32 17.92
N ASP A 44 13.24 5.80 18.62
CA ASP A 44 13.19 6.11 20.05
C ASP A 44 12.11 7.15 20.40
N ALA A 45 11.88 8.13 19.54
CA ALA A 45 10.84 9.13 19.76
C ALA A 45 9.45 8.54 19.63
N ARG A 46 9.26 7.66 18.66
CA ARG A 46 7.99 6.93 18.44
C ARG A 46 7.74 5.90 19.55
N ASP A 47 8.77 5.21 19.99
CA ASP A 47 8.68 4.25 21.10
C ASP A 47 8.35 4.94 22.42
N ARG A 48 8.92 6.12 22.70
CA ARG A 48 8.58 6.90 23.93
C ARG A 48 7.09 7.22 24.05
N VAL A 49 6.39 7.37 22.94
CA VAL A 49 4.92 7.63 22.94
C VAL A 49 4.10 6.36 22.72
N GLY A 50 4.75 5.21 22.58
CA GLY A 50 4.09 3.91 22.38
C GLY A 50 3.28 3.85 21.08
N GLU A 51 3.73 4.51 20.01
CA GLU A 51 2.94 4.66 18.79
C GLU A 51 2.59 3.32 18.17
N ALA A 52 3.59 2.45 17.95
CA ALA A 52 3.37 1.18 17.28
C ALA A 52 2.48 0.24 18.08
N GLU A 53 2.69 0.14 19.39
CA GLU A 53 1.89 -0.68 20.30
C GLU A 53 0.42 -0.23 20.26
N GLN A 54 0.18 1.07 20.39
CA GLN A 54 -1.17 1.64 20.35
C GLN A 54 -1.85 1.38 19.00
N VAL A 55 -1.13 1.56 17.89
CA VAL A 55 -1.65 1.32 16.54
C VAL A 55 -1.99 -0.15 16.33
N MET A 56 -1.09 -1.06 16.72
CA MET A 56 -1.31 -2.50 16.57
C MET A 56 -2.48 -3.00 17.45
N GLU A 57 -2.64 -2.47 18.66
CA GLU A 57 -3.78 -2.74 19.53
C GLU A 57 -5.09 -2.25 18.90
N LEU A 58 -5.12 -0.99 18.46
CA LEU A 58 -6.29 -0.41 17.80
C LEU A 58 -6.64 -1.15 16.50
N ALA A 59 -5.66 -1.60 15.74
CA ALA A 59 -5.85 -2.40 14.53
C ALA A 59 -6.26 -3.85 14.85
N GLY A 60 -6.17 -4.29 16.09
CA GLY A 60 -6.47 -5.64 16.52
C GLY A 60 -5.54 -6.68 15.92
N VAL A 61 -4.23 -6.38 15.84
CA VAL A 61 -3.21 -7.33 15.38
C VAL A 61 -3.09 -8.48 16.37
N LYS A 62 -3.03 -9.71 15.86
CA LYS A 62 -2.98 -10.92 16.68
C LYS A 62 -1.91 -11.90 16.17
N PRO A 63 -1.37 -12.76 17.04
CA PRO A 63 -0.51 -13.85 16.61
C PRO A 63 -1.15 -14.71 15.51
N GLY A 64 -0.34 -15.05 14.50
CA GLY A 64 -0.76 -15.85 13.35
C GLY A 64 -1.36 -15.05 12.19
N MET A 65 -1.59 -13.75 12.31
CA MET A 65 -2.06 -12.92 11.21
C MET A 65 -1.03 -12.77 10.11
N SER A 66 -1.53 -12.59 8.87
CA SER A 66 -0.75 -12.11 7.73
C SER A 66 -0.98 -10.60 7.60
N VAL A 67 0.07 -9.81 7.64
CA VAL A 67 -0.02 -8.35 7.58
C VAL A 67 0.93 -7.81 6.51
N ALA A 68 0.61 -6.63 5.96
CA ALA A 68 1.53 -5.89 5.11
C ALA A 68 1.82 -4.50 5.69
N ASP A 69 3.07 -4.09 5.61
CA ASP A 69 3.60 -2.77 5.91
C ASP A 69 3.99 -2.14 4.58
N VAL A 70 3.18 -1.19 4.09
CA VAL A 70 3.32 -0.59 2.76
C VAL A 70 3.89 0.83 2.92
N GLY A 71 4.98 1.12 2.19
CA GLY A 71 5.84 2.25 2.46
C GLY A 71 6.59 2.05 3.78
N ALA A 72 7.22 0.89 3.92
CA ALA A 72 7.77 0.41 5.18
C ALA A 72 8.99 1.21 5.66
N GLY A 73 9.66 1.94 4.74
CA GLY A 73 10.86 2.70 5.05
C GLY A 73 11.94 1.83 5.70
N GLU A 74 12.54 2.32 6.77
CA GLU A 74 13.57 1.60 7.54
C GLU A 74 13.01 0.40 8.35
N GLY A 75 11.68 0.14 8.31
CA GLY A 75 11.07 -1.02 8.93
C GLY A 75 10.66 -0.87 10.40
N TYR A 76 10.40 0.34 10.86
CA TYR A 76 9.94 0.57 12.23
C TYR A 76 8.72 -0.27 12.60
N TYR A 77 7.68 -0.26 11.75
CA TYR A 77 6.50 -1.12 11.95
C TYR A 77 6.77 -2.56 11.59
N THR A 78 7.52 -2.83 10.52
CA THR A 78 7.84 -4.18 10.06
C THR A 78 8.37 -5.06 11.20
N VAL A 79 9.39 -4.58 11.93
CA VAL A 79 10.02 -5.32 13.04
C VAL A 79 9.02 -5.59 14.17
N ARG A 80 8.20 -4.60 14.53
CA ARG A 80 7.23 -4.71 15.62
C ARG A 80 6.07 -5.61 15.25
N LEU A 81 5.56 -5.49 14.02
CA LEU A 81 4.54 -6.39 13.46
C LEU A 81 5.04 -7.84 13.44
N ALA A 82 6.28 -8.08 13.00
CA ALA A 82 6.86 -9.43 12.95
C ALA A 82 6.87 -10.11 14.32
N ARG A 83 7.19 -9.36 15.37
CA ARG A 83 7.18 -9.86 16.75
C ARG A 83 5.77 -10.18 17.25
N VAL A 84 4.80 -9.29 16.97
CA VAL A 84 3.41 -9.46 17.43
C VAL A 84 2.69 -10.59 16.70
N VAL A 85 2.85 -10.71 15.37
CA VAL A 85 2.23 -11.82 14.64
C VAL A 85 2.93 -13.16 14.90
N GLY A 86 4.19 -13.12 15.31
CA GLY A 86 4.97 -14.28 15.73
C GLY A 86 5.28 -15.28 14.60
N PRO A 87 5.87 -16.44 14.92
CA PRO A 87 6.43 -17.34 13.90
C PRO A 87 5.37 -18.01 13.00
N ARG A 88 4.11 -18.02 13.41
CA ARG A 88 3.00 -18.53 12.59
C ARG A 88 2.34 -17.45 11.74
N GLY A 89 2.61 -16.19 12.02
CA GLY A 89 2.18 -15.04 11.20
C GLY A 89 3.15 -14.74 10.08
N ARG A 90 2.81 -13.77 9.25
CA ARG A 90 3.65 -13.30 8.14
C ARG A 90 3.57 -11.79 8.05
N VAL A 91 4.68 -11.16 7.71
CA VAL A 91 4.75 -9.74 7.37
C VAL A 91 5.30 -9.62 5.95
N LEU A 92 4.63 -8.85 5.11
CA LEU A 92 5.18 -8.35 3.86
C LEU A 92 5.49 -6.87 4.07
N ALA A 93 6.76 -6.51 3.99
CA ALA A 93 7.21 -5.12 3.96
C ALA A 93 7.44 -4.69 2.51
N GLU A 94 6.87 -3.57 2.13
CA GLU A 94 6.97 -3.07 0.76
C GLU A 94 7.43 -1.62 0.80
N ASP A 95 8.35 -1.27 -0.10
CA ASP A 95 8.75 0.11 -0.38
C ASP A 95 8.98 0.30 -1.87
N ILE A 96 8.85 1.54 -2.35
CA ILE A 96 9.04 1.87 -3.77
C ILE A 96 10.46 2.32 -4.09
N VAL A 97 11.27 2.65 -3.08
CA VAL A 97 12.66 3.09 -3.22
C VAL A 97 13.59 1.87 -3.12
N PRO A 98 14.33 1.52 -4.19
CA PRO A 98 15.15 0.31 -4.19
C PRO A 98 16.19 0.27 -3.08
N GLU A 99 16.83 1.39 -2.79
CA GLU A 99 17.86 1.51 -1.76
C GLU A 99 17.27 1.27 -0.37
N VAL A 100 16.12 1.87 -0.07
CA VAL A 100 15.39 1.70 1.19
C VAL A 100 14.94 0.23 1.37
N ARG A 101 14.41 -0.38 0.30
CA ARG A 101 14.04 -1.79 0.28
C ARG A 101 15.22 -2.70 0.58
N ASP A 102 16.41 -2.41 0.01
CA ASP A 102 17.61 -3.20 0.22
C ASP A 102 18.11 -3.06 1.66
N GLU A 103 18.15 -1.85 2.23
CA GLU A 103 18.50 -1.60 3.64
C GLU A 103 17.54 -2.29 4.61
N LEU A 104 16.23 -2.28 4.30
CA LEU A 104 15.22 -3.01 5.07
C LEU A 104 15.45 -4.53 4.98
N SER A 105 15.79 -5.05 3.81
CA SER A 105 16.11 -6.47 3.64
C SER A 105 17.31 -6.88 4.49
N ASP A 106 18.36 -6.07 4.51
CA ASP A 106 19.54 -6.28 5.36
C ASP A 106 19.17 -6.23 6.85
N ARG A 107 18.30 -5.29 7.24
CA ARG A 107 17.80 -5.22 8.62
C ARG A 107 17.07 -6.49 9.02
N VAL A 108 16.14 -6.96 8.17
CA VAL A 108 15.37 -8.20 8.39
C VAL A 108 16.30 -9.39 8.60
N GLN A 109 17.37 -9.51 7.81
CA GLN A 109 18.37 -10.56 7.94
C GLN A 109 19.18 -10.43 9.25
N ARG A 110 19.67 -9.23 9.57
CA ARG A 110 20.42 -8.96 10.81
C ARG A 110 19.61 -9.27 12.05
N GLU A 111 18.32 -8.93 12.06
CA GLU A 111 17.41 -9.17 13.18
C GLU A 111 16.79 -10.57 13.17
N ARG A 112 17.12 -11.42 12.17
CA ARG A 112 16.62 -12.80 12.01
C ARG A 112 15.11 -12.91 12.05
N LEU A 113 14.43 -12.07 11.28
CA LEU A 113 12.97 -12.02 11.20
C LEU A 113 12.49 -13.00 10.11
N ASP A 114 12.48 -14.30 10.41
CA ASP A 114 12.16 -15.39 9.45
C ASP A 114 10.73 -15.36 8.93
N ASN A 115 9.85 -14.57 9.56
CA ASN A 115 8.46 -14.39 9.17
C ASN A 115 8.20 -13.11 8.34
N VAL A 116 9.26 -12.42 7.90
CA VAL A 116 9.20 -11.19 7.10
C VAL A 116 9.70 -11.45 5.69
N ALA A 117 8.96 -10.97 4.71
CA ALA A 117 9.40 -10.85 3.33
C ALA A 117 9.46 -9.36 2.95
N VAL A 118 10.49 -8.96 2.20
CA VAL A 118 10.65 -7.57 1.72
C VAL A 118 10.46 -7.55 0.21
N LYS A 119 9.75 -6.53 -0.30
CA LYS A 119 9.39 -6.42 -1.70
C LYS A 119 9.53 -4.97 -2.20
N LEU A 120 9.89 -4.83 -3.47
CA LEU A 120 9.80 -3.56 -4.20
C LEU A 120 8.41 -3.44 -4.84
N GLY A 121 7.74 -2.32 -4.62
CA GLY A 121 6.50 -1.94 -5.29
C GLY A 121 6.71 -0.86 -6.34
N THR A 122 5.61 -0.24 -6.77
CA THR A 122 5.62 0.95 -7.62
C THR A 122 4.75 2.04 -7.00
N ALA A 123 4.92 3.29 -7.43
CA ALA A 123 4.25 4.45 -6.85
C ALA A 123 2.70 4.38 -6.90
N ASP A 124 2.14 3.63 -7.83
CA ASP A 124 0.71 3.46 -8.04
C ASP A 124 0.20 2.03 -7.77
N ASN A 125 1.11 1.09 -7.50
CA ASN A 125 0.77 -0.30 -7.25
C ASN A 125 1.77 -0.96 -6.29
N PRO A 126 1.40 -1.27 -5.05
CA PRO A 126 2.26 -1.98 -4.11
C PRO A 126 2.44 -3.46 -4.48
N MET A 127 1.81 -3.92 -5.58
CA MET A 127 1.95 -5.27 -6.14
C MET A 127 1.70 -6.39 -5.11
N LEU A 128 0.75 -6.20 -4.22
CA LEU A 128 0.44 -7.15 -3.15
C LEU A 128 -0.21 -8.42 -3.70
N PRO A 129 0.07 -9.60 -3.11
CA PRO A 129 -0.70 -10.81 -3.38
C PRO A 129 -2.18 -10.60 -3.04
N THR A 130 -3.06 -11.04 -3.94
CA THR A 130 -4.51 -10.85 -3.76
C THR A 130 -5.04 -11.62 -2.54
N THR A 131 -5.98 -11.01 -1.80
CA THR A 131 -6.74 -11.63 -0.71
C THR A 131 -5.84 -12.31 0.34
N SER A 132 -4.71 -11.66 0.67
CA SER A 132 -3.65 -12.29 1.48
C SER A 132 -3.54 -11.75 2.89
N PHE A 133 -3.98 -10.51 3.13
CA PHE A 133 -3.67 -9.82 4.38
C PHE A 133 -4.90 -9.59 5.26
N ASP A 134 -4.72 -9.88 6.55
CA ASP A 134 -5.67 -9.54 7.61
C ASP A 134 -5.63 -8.04 7.94
N ARG A 135 -4.43 -7.43 7.83
CA ARG A 135 -4.20 -5.99 8.00
C ARG A 135 -3.20 -5.48 6.98
N LEU A 136 -3.50 -4.33 6.38
CA LEU A 136 -2.57 -3.54 5.58
C LEU A 136 -2.30 -2.23 6.33
N PHE A 137 -1.04 -1.89 6.53
CA PHE A 137 -0.63 -0.68 7.20
C PHE A 137 -0.09 0.33 6.20
N LEU A 138 -0.55 1.57 6.30
CA LEU A 138 -0.06 2.77 5.61
C LEU A 138 0.26 3.78 6.71
N VAL A 139 1.53 3.89 7.09
CA VAL A 139 1.92 4.69 8.25
C VAL A 139 2.81 5.84 7.84
N HIS A 140 2.30 7.06 7.96
CA HIS A 140 3.01 8.31 7.62
C HIS A 140 3.55 8.34 6.19
N MET A 141 2.85 7.69 5.23
CA MET A 141 3.26 7.64 3.83
C MET A 141 2.18 8.02 2.83
N TYR A 142 0.89 7.92 3.21
CA TYR A 142 -0.20 8.11 2.24
C TYR A 142 -0.27 9.53 1.67
N HIS A 143 0.20 10.53 2.41
CA HIS A 143 0.30 11.91 1.95
C HIS A 143 1.33 12.11 0.80
N GLU A 144 2.21 11.14 0.56
CA GLU A 144 3.20 11.14 -0.53
C GLU A 144 2.69 10.44 -1.81
N VAL A 145 1.54 9.74 -1.74
CA VAL A 145 0.99 9.01 -2.87
C VAL A 145 0.49 9.98 -3.94
N GLN A 146 1.14 9.96 -5.11
CA GLN A 146 0.85 10.87 -6.24
C GLN A 146 -0.43 10.48 -6.98
N SER A 147 -0.69 9.19 -7.12
CA SER A 147 -1.83 8.62 -7.83
C SER A 147 -2.73 7.84 -6.87
N PRO A 148 -3.43 8.52 -5.91
CA PRO A 148 -4.15 7.84 -4.83
C PRO A 148 -5.23 6.88 -5.32
N TYR A 149 -5.90 7.19 -6.42
CA TYR A 149 -6.96 6.34 -6.97
C TYR A 149 -6.41 5.07 -7.61
N ALA A 150 -5.28 5.14 -8.34
CA ALA A 150 -4.59 3.97 -8.87
C ALA A 150 -4.03 3.12 -7.72
N PHE A 151 -3.32 3.76 -6.78
CA PHE A 151 -2.74 3.10 -5.62
C PHE A 151 -3.79 2.34 -4.78
N LEU A 152 -4.87 3.01 -4.39
CA LEU A 152 -5.95 2.38 -3.61
C LEU A 152 -6.71 1.31 -4.40
N TRP A 153 -6.82 1.48 -5.72
CA TRP A 153 -7.46 0.53 -6.61
C TRP A 153 -6.71 -0.81 -6.64
N HIS A 154 -5.38 -0.78 -6.61
CA HIS A 154 -4.52 -1.95 -6.53
C HIS A 154 -4.36 -2.48 -5.09
N LEU A 155 -4.16 -1.57 -4.12
CA LEU A 155 -3.95 -1.91 -2.72
C LEU A 155 -5.05 -2.81 -2.15
N ARG A 156 -6.31 -2.47 -2.45
CA ARG A 156 -7.47 -3.18 -1.89
C ARG A 156 -7.53 -4.65 -2.29
N ASP A 157 -6.92 -5.04 -3.40
CA ASP A 157 -6.89 -6.45 -3.84
C ASP A 157 -6.13 -7.36 -2.86
N GLY A 158 -5.18 -6.79 -2.11
CA GLY A 158 -4.42 -7.51 -1.09
C GLY A 158 -5.21 -7.87 0.17
N VAL A 159 -6.34 -7.19 0.41
CA VAL A 159 -7.12 -7.34 1.66
C VAL A 159 -8.01 -8.58 1.63
N LYS A 160 -7.98 -9.38 2.69
CA LYS A 160 -8.95 -10.46 2.90
C LYS A 160 -10.37 -9.91 3.09
N PRO A 161 -11.44 -10.71 2.91
CA PRO A 161 -12.83 -10.25 3.09
C PRO A 161 -13.09 -9.52 4.42
N ASP A 162 -12.52 -10.02 5.53
CA ASP A 162 -12.64 -9.42 6.86
C ASP A 162 -11.41 -8.60 7.28
N GLY A 163 -10.52 -8.35 6.32
CA GLY A 163 -9.30 -7.58 6.52
C GLY A 163 -9.55 -6.08 6.62
N LEU A 164 -8.58 -5.37 7.18
CA LEU A 164 -8.63 -3.90 7.32
C LEU A 164 -7.39 -3.25 6.71
N ILE A 165 -7.61 -2.07 6.13
CA ILE A 165 -6.54 -1.13 5.79
C ILE A 165 -6.46 -0.11 6.92
N VAL A 166 -5.30 -0.04 7.56
CA VAL A 166 -5.01 0.82 8.71
C VAL A 166 -4.12 1.95 8.25
N VAL A 167 -4.59 3.17 8.37
CA VAL A 167 -3.84 4.37 7.99
C VAL A 167 -3.54 5.18 9.25
N VAL A 168 -2.29 5.57 9.40
CA VAL A 168 -1.83 6.48 10.45
C VAL A 168 -1.24 7.72 9.79
N GLU A 169 -1.77 8.90 10.14
CA GLU A 169 -1.34 10.16 9.57
C GLU A 169 -1.44 11.31 10.58
N ALA A 170 -0.66 12.36 10.35
CA ALA A 170 -0.86 13.62 11.06
C ALA A 170 -2.02 14.42 10.45
N ASN A 171 -2.92 14.93 11.29
CA ASN A 171 -4.06 15.73 10.82
C ASN A 171 -3.65 17.19 10.54
N ARG A 172 -2.85 17.38 9.50
CA ARG A 172 -2.33 18.68 9.07
C ARG A 172 -2.24 18.74 7.53
N PRO A 173 -1.98 19.92 6.93
CA PRO A 173 -1.87 20.05 5.48
C PRO A 173 -0.83 19.11 4.88
N VAL A 174 -1.09 18.60 3.66
CA VAL A 174 -0.20 17.67 2.93
C VAL A 174 1.21 18.28 2.74
N LYS A 175 1.30 19.58 2.44
CA LYS A 175 2.59 20.31 2.34
C LYS A 175 3.43 20.30 3.62
N GLN A 176 2.83 19.92 4.73
CA GLN A 176 3.49 19.77 6.05
C GLN A 176 3.63 18.29 6.44
N HIS A 177 3.64 17.40 5.46
CA HIS A 177 3.69 15.95 5.66
C HIS A 177 2.59 15.42 6.59
N GLY A 178 1.35 15.71 6.22
CA GLY A 178 0.16 15.19 6.87
C GLY A 178 -0.96 14.95 5.88
N MET A 179 -2.02 14.32 6.33
CA MET A 179 -3.21 14.04 5.54
C MET A 179 -4.45 14.48 6.31
N PRO A 180 -5.19 15.50 5.82
CA PRO A 180 -6.47 15.86 6.42
C PRO A 180 -7.45 14.69 6.43
N ALA A 181 -7.99 14.39 7.61
CA ALA A 181 -8.78 13.17 7.84
C ALA A 181 -10.08 13.09 6.99
N ASN A 182 -10.60 14.21 6.52
CA ASN A 182 -11.74 14.28 5.60
C ASN A 182 -11.34 13.92 4.15
N VAL A 183 -10.17 14.36 3.69
CA VAL A 183 -9.64 14.03 2.35
C VAL A 183 -9.33 12.54 2.28
N LEU A 184 -8.60 11.99 3.27
CA LEU A 184 -8.37 10.55 3.37
C LEU A 184 -9.66 9.75 3.27
N ARG A 185 -10.68 10.12 4.05
CA ARG A 185 -11.97 9.42 4.04
C ARG A 185 -12.64 9.48 2.66
N CYS A 186 -12.57 10.62 1.97
CA CYS A 186 -13.17 10.79 0.66
C CYS A 186 -12.49 9.88 -0.38
N GLU A 187 -11.16 9.90 -0.47
CA GLU A 187 -10.41 9.09 -1.43
C GLU A 187 -10.64 7.59 -1.21
N PHE A 188 -10.69 7.11 0.04
CA PHE A 188 -11.02 5.71 0.35
C PHE A 188 -12.47 5.37 -0.02
N ALA A 189 -13.42 6.27 0.24
CA ALA A 189 -14.83 6.07 -0.12
C ALA A 189 -15.03 5.99 -1.64
N ALA A 190 -14.27 6.76 -2.43
CA ALA A 190 -14.30 6.72 -3.89
C ALA A 190 -13.96 5.33 -4.46
N LEU A 191 -13.21 4.53 -3.71
CA LEU A 191 -12.84 3.15 -4.04
C LEU A 191 -13.71 2.10 -3.32
N GLY A 192 -14.85 2.49 -2.75
CA GLY A 192 -15.78 1.56 -2.08
C GLY A 192 -15.30 1.07 -0.70
N MET A 193 -14.45 1.82 -0.03
CA MET A 193 -13.96 1.51 1.31
C MET A 193 -14.61 2.43 2.35
N GLN A 194 -14.99 1.88 3.50
CA GLN A 194 -15.66 2.60 4.57
C GLN A 194 -14.85 2.56 5.86
N PRO A 195 -14.77 3.67 6.62
CA PRO A 195 -14.11 3.67 7.92
C PRO A 195 -14.91 2.84 8.91
N VAL A 196 -14.22 1.98 9.66
CA VAL A 196 -14.79 1.17 10.74
C VAL A 196 -14.23 1.52 12.11
N LYS A 197 -13.11 2.21 12.15
CA LYS A 197 -12.49 2.71 13.37
C LYS A 197 -11.79 4.05 13.08
N ALA A 198 -11.83 4.94 14.06
CA ALA A 198 -11.03 6.16 14.08
C ALA A 198 -10.62 6.45 15.52
N ALA A 199 -9.37 6.86 15.72
CA ALA A 199 -8.83 7.24 17.02
C ALA A 199 -7.74 8.31 16.84
N MET A 200 -7.62 9.21 17.81
CA MET A 200 -6.41 10.02 17.97
C MET A 200 -5.38 9.21 18.74
N LEU A 201 -4.13 9.27 18.34
CA LEU A 201 -3.04 8.62 19.07
C LEU A 201 -2.59 9.47 20.26
N SER A 202 -1.91 8.85 21.22
CA SER A 202 -1.48 9.50 22.46
C SER A 202 -0.56 10.71 22.25
N SER A 203 0.12 10.80 21.09
CA SER A 203 0.90 11.97 20.71
C SER A 203 0.04 13.25 20.56
N GLY A 204 -1.29 13.10 20.36
CA GLY A 204 -2.21 14.21 20.12
C GLY A 204 -2.15 14.82 18.71
N GLU A 205 -1.18 14.46 17.90
CA GLU A 205 -0.98 14.97 16.54
C GLU A 205 -1.45 13.99 15.46
N ASN A 206 -1.23 12.71 15.71
CA ASN A 206 -1.50 11.64 14.76
C ASN A 206 -2.87 11.00 15.02
N TYR A 207 -3.52 10.61 13.94
CA TYR A 207 -4.75 9.83 14.01
C TYR A 207 -4.57 8.47 13.31
N LEU A 208 -5.36 7.50 13.74
CA LEU A 208 -5.55 6.23 13.05
C LEU A 208 -6.94 6.21 12.43
N LYS A 209 -7.04 5.73 11.19
CA LYS A 209 -8.30 5.26 10.60
C LYS A 209 -8.14 3.86 10.03
N ALA A 210 -9.08 2.98 10.36
CA ALA A 210 -9.16 1.66 9.75
C ALA A 210 -10.37 1.58 8.82
N PHE A 211 -10.13 1.04 7.63
CA PHE A 211 -11.15 0.91 6.57
C PHE A 211 -11.37 -0.57 6.25
N ARG A 212 -12.61 -0.90 5.91
CA ARG A 212 -12.97 -2.18 5.29
C ARG A 212 -13.42 -1.96 3.85
N ILE A 213 -13.33 -2.99 3.03
CA ILE A 213 -13.98 -3.02 1.72
C ILE A 213 -15.48 -3.20 1.97
N ALA A 214 -16.30 -2.25 1.49
CA ALA A 214 -17.74 -2.21 1.74
C ALA A 214 -18.58 -2.28 0.44
N ALA A 215 -17.96 -2.03 -0.71
CA ALA A 215 -18.61 -2.09 -2.02
C ALA A 215 -17.66 -2.62 -3.09
N PRO A 216 -18.18 -3.10 -4.23
CA PRO A 216 -17.36 -3.42 -5.39
C PRO A 216 -16.49 -2.22 -5.81
N ARG A 217 -15.32 -2.52 -6.35
CA ARG A 217 -14.42 -1.51 -6.91
C ARG A 217 -15.04 -0.91 -8.18
N PRO A 218 -15.10 0.44 -8.31
CA PRO A 218 -15.52 1.05 -9.57
C PRO A 218 -14.49 0.78 -10.67
N SER A 219 -14.92 0.79 -11.94
CA SER A 219 -13.96 0.88 -13.03
C SER A 219 -13.24 2.24 -12.98
N PRO A 220 -11.97 2.33 -13.44
CA PRO A 220 -11.17 3.55 -13.32
C PRO A 220 -11.84 4.81 -13.85
N ASP A 221 -12.56 4.69 -14.99
CA ASP A 221 -13.31 5.77 -15.64
C ASP A 221 -14.55 6.26 -14.85
N LYS A 222 -14.97 5.51 -13.82
CA LYS A 222 -16.14 5.84 -12.98
C LYS A 222 -15.76 6.29 -11.57
N ILE A 223 -14.46 6.40 -11.28
CA ILE A 223 -14.01 6.89 -9.97
C ILE A 223 -14.38 8.38 -9.86
N GLN A 224 -15.16 8.72 -8.84
CA GLN A 224 -15.48 10.10 -8.51
C GLN A 224 -14.37 10.65 -7.59
N THR A 225 -13.72 11.69 -8.06
CA THR A 225 -12.62 12.34 -7.33
C THR A 225 -13.11 13.19 -6.17
N CYS A 226 -12.25 13.43 -5.23
CA CYS A 226 -12.44 14.33 -4.11
C CYS A 226 -11.95 15.73 -4.52
#